data_4c88f3bc545b94914c4ec558094f1aab
#
_entry.id   4c88f3bc545b94914c4ec558094f1aab
#
_cell.length_a   1.000
_cell.length_b   1.000
_cell.length_c   1.000
_cell.angle_alpha   90.00
_cell.angle_beta   90.00
_cell.angle_gamma   90.00
#
_symmetry.space_group_name_H-M   'P 1'
#
loop_
_entity.id
_entity.type
_entity.pdbx_description
1 polymer ?
#
loop_
_entity_poly.entity_id
_entity_poly.type
_entity_poly.pdbx_seq_one_letter_code
_entity_poly.pdbx_strand_id
1 'polypeptide(L)'
;GWSGNLATMAVNIIGSFAIGYLSGAVKDAGLLLLLTVGICGGFTTFSTFSLQSVRLLQEGRIGDAVLYIAGSMILCIIFAALGWKLATIR
;
A
#
# COMPACT_ATOMS: atom_id res chain seq x y z
N GLY A 1 4.67 11.33 -14.10
CA GLY A 1 3.61 12.28 -13.80
C GLY A 1 2.66 11.78 -12.73
N TRP A 2 1.72 12.61 -12.38
CA TRP A 2 0.78 12.29 -11.30
C TRP A 2 -0.13 11.11 -11.64
N SER A 3 -0.45 10.88 -12.92
CA SER A 3 -1.31 9.73 -13.29
C SER A 3 -0.67 8.40 -12.91
N GLY A 4 0.63 8.23 -13.14
CA GLY A 4 1.35 7.04 -12.71
C GLY A 4 1.44 6.92 -11.19
N ASN A 5 1.67 8.04 -10.50
CA ASN A 5 1.74 8.08 -9.04
C ASN A 5 0.39 7.71 -8.41
N LEU A 6 -0.71 8.23 -8.97
CA LEU A 6 -2.05 7.92 -8.50
C LEU A 6 -2.42 6.45 -8.74
N ALA A 7 -1.99 5.88 -9.87
CA ALA A 7 -2.22 4.46 -10.15
C ALA A 7 -1.50 3.59 -9.12
N THR A 8 -0.25 3.90 -8.81
CA THR A 8 0.53 3.20 -7.79
C THR A 8 -0.13 3.33 -6.42
N MET A 9 -0.57 4.53 -6.07
CA MET A 9 -1.28 4.77 -4.81
C MET A 9 -2.55 3.93 -4.71
N ALA A 10 -3.33 3.86 -5.78
CA ALA A 10 -4.55 3.06 -5.81
C ALA A 10 -4.27 1.58 -5.59
N VAL A 11 -3.24 1.04 -6.25
CA VAL A 11 -2.83 -0.35 -6.07
C VAL A 11 -2.39 -0.60 -4.63
N ASN A 12 -1.63 0.32 -4.06
CA ASN A 12 -1.17 0.20 -2.68
C ASN A 12 -2.34 0.24 -1.68
N ILE A 13 -3.32 1.10 -1.91
CA ILE A 13 -4.52 1.19 -1.08
C ILE A 13 -5.31 -0.11 -1.13
N ILE A 14 -5.56 -0.62 -2.33
CA ILE A 14 -6.30 -1.87 -2.52
C ILE A 14 -5.55 -3.03 -1.87
N GLY A 15 -4.25 -3.11 -2.08
CA GLY A 15 -3.42 -4.15 -1.48
C GLY A 15 -3.39 -4.06 0.05
N SER A 16 -3.33 -2.85 0.59
CA SER A 16 -3.34 -2.61 2.03
C SER A 16 -4.66 -3.05 2.66
N PHE A 17 -5.78 -2.74 2.01
CA PHE A 17 -7.09 -3.19 2.46
C PHE A 17 -7.17 -4.72 2.47
N ALA A 18 -6.72 -5.37 1.39
CA ALA A 18 -6.74 -6.82 1.27
C ALA A 18 -5.87 -7.47 2.35
N ILE A 19 -4.67 -6.95 2.59
CA ILE A 19 -3.78 -7.46 3.62
C ILE A 19 -4.40 -7.30 5.01
N GLY A 20 -4.98 -6.14 5.28
CA GLY A 20 -5.66 -5.88 6.55
C GLY A 20 -6.80 -6.86 6.78
N TYR A 21 -7.64 -7.06 5.76
CA TYR A 21 -8.74 -8.01 5.84
C TYR A 21 -8.23 -9.43 6.11
N LEU A 22 -7.23 -9.88 5.35
CA LEU A 22 -6.66 -11.23 5.52
C LEU A 22 -6.02 -11.42 6.90
N SER A 23 -5.36 -10.38 7.43
CA SER A 23 -4.75 -10.49 8.75
C SER A 23 -5.78 -10.65 9.86
N GLY A 24 -7.00 -10.14 9.66
CA GLY A 24 -8.09 -10.34 10.60
C GLY A 24 -8.87 -11.64 10.38
N ALA A 25 -8.89 -12.17 9.15
CA ALA A 25 -9.70 -13.33 8.78
C ALA A 25 -8.92 -14.64 8.83
N VAL A 26 -7.64 -14.62 8.47
CA VAL A 26 -6.81 -15.82 8.37
C VAL A 26 -6.07 -16.04 9.69
N LYS A 27 -6.28 -17.19 10.30
CA LYS A 27 -5.68 -17.51 11.60
C LYS A 27 -4.34 -18.25 11.49
N ASP A 28 -4.10 -18.92 10.38
CA ASP A 28 -2.85 -19.64 10.15
C ASP A 28 -1.74 -18.68 9.76
N ALA A 29 -0.70 -18.58 10.59
CA ALA A 29 0.38 -17.62 10.39
C ALA A 29 1.18 -17.90 9.11
N GLY A 30 1.42 -19.18 8.78
CA GLY A 30 2.13 -19.53 7.57
C GLY A 30 1.35 -19.21 6.32
N LEU A 31 0.05 -19.52 6.31
CA LEU A 31 -0.83 -19.19 5.21
C LEU A 31 -0.96 -17.67 5.05
N LEU A 32 -1.11 -16.95 6.15
CA LEU A 32 -1.18 -15.49 6.12
C LEU A 32 0.08 -14.89 5.52
N LEU A 33 1.25 -15.39 5.91
CA LEU A 33 2.52 -14.92 5.36
C LEU A 33 2.59 -15.18 3.84
N LEU A 34 2.20 -16.38 3.41
CA LEU A 34 2.20 -16.72 1.99
C LEU A 34 1.26 -15.80 1.20
N LEU A 35 0.05 -15.59 1.69
CA LEU A 35 -0.93 -14.71 1.05
C LEU A 35 -0.45 -13.25 1.03
N THR A 36 0.16 -12.80 2.12
CA THR A 36 0.71 -11.46 2.21
C THR A 36 1.79 -11.23 1.16
N VAL A 37 2.73 -12.17 1.05
CA VAL A 37 3.79 -12.09 0.04
C VAL A 37 3.20 -12.13 -1.37
N GLY A 38 2.22 -12.98 -1.61
CA GLY A 38 1.57 -13.12 -2.91
C GLY A 38 0.78 -11.87 -3.30
N ILE A 39 -0.02 -11.34 -2.39
CA ILE A 39 -0.84 -10.15 -2.64
C ILE A 39 0.03 -8.91 -2.75
N CYS A 40 1.03 -8.82 -1.87
CA CYS A 40 1.97 -7.71 -1.94
C CYS A 40 2.70 -7.70 -3.25
N GLY A 41 2.57 -8.78 -4.05
CA GLY A 41 3.13 -8.72 -5.38
C GLY A 41 4.18 -7.68 -5.49
N GLY A 42 4.32 -7.51 -4.38
CA GLY A 42 4.54 -6.48 -3.56
C GLY A 42 5.84 -5.86 -3.73
N PHE A 43 6.82 -6.56 -3.97
CA PHE A 43 8.10 -5.94 -4.30
C PHE A 43 8.01 -5.06 -5.54
N THR A 44 7.25 -5.47 -6.55
CA THR A 44 7.11 -4.69 -7.78
C THR A 44 6.41 -3.36 -7.51
N THR A 45 5.31 -3.38 -6.75
CA THR A 45 4.57 -2.17 -6.45
C THR A 45 5.34 -1.23 -5.51
N PHE A 46 6.01 -1.80 -4.52
CA PHE A 46 6.82 -1.01 -3.61
C PHE A 46 8.02 -0.39 -4.32
N SER A 47 8.66 -1.14 -5.22
CA SER A 47 9.77 -0.62 -6.03
C SER A 47 9.32 0.53 -6.92
N THR A 48 8.15 0.41 -7.53
CA THR A 48 7.58 1.47 -8.35
C THR A 48 7.30 2.73 -7.53
N PHE A 49 6.73 2.55 -6.35
CA PHE A 49 6.48 3.66 -5.42
C PHE A 49 7.78 4.37 -5.03
N SER A 50 8.80 3.60 -4.67
CA SER A 50 10.10 4.16 -4.28
C SER A 50 10.74 4.93 -5.42
N LEU A 51 10.71 4.36 -6.64
CA LEU A 51 11.28 5.01 -7.81
C LEU A 51 10.54 6.31 -8.15
N GLN A 52 9.22 6.32 -8.08
CA GLN A 52 8.43 7.51 -8.33
C GLN A 52 8.71 8.60 -7.30
N SER A 53 8.89 8.21 -6.04
CA SER A 53 9.25 9.15 -4.98
C SER A 53 10.62 9.79 -5.23
N VAL A 54 11.61 8.98 -5.62
CA VAL A 54 12.94 9.46 -5.96
C VAL A 54 12.89 10.41 -7.17
N ARG A 55 12.09 10.07 -8.18
CA ARG A 55 11.94 10.93 -9.36
C ARG A 55 11.38 12.30 -9.00
N LEU A 56 10.41 12.37 -8.13
CA LEU A 56 9.87 13.65 -7.67
C LEU A 56 10.95 14.47 -6.96
N LEU A 57 11.76 13.83 -6.15
CA LEU A 57 12.88 14.51 -5.49
C LEU A 57 13.93 14.98 -6.48
N GLN A 58 14.26 14.17 -7.48
CA GLN A 58 15.25 14.53 -8.51
C GLN A 58 14.78 15.71 -9.39
N GLU A 59 13.48 15.83 -9.59
CA GLU A 59 12.89 16.93 -10.35
C GLU A 59 12.74 18.21 -9.52
N GLY A 60 13.17 18.20 -8.28
CA GLY A 60 13.05 19.34 -7.38
C GLY A 60 11.63 19.54 -6.85
N ARG A 61 10.76 18.56 -7.03
CA ARG A 61 9.35 18.61 -6.60
C ARG A 61 9.21 18.06 -5.18
N ILE A 62 9.89 18.69 -4.24
CA ILE A 62 9.96 18.20 -2.85
C ILE A 62 8.58 18.19 -2.21
N GLY A 63 7.78 19.24 -2.42
CA GLY A 63 6.42 19.30 -1.88
C GLY A 63 5.54 18.16 -2.39
N ASP A 64 5.63 17.87 -3.70
CA ASP A 64 4.89 16.77 -4.30
C ASP A 64 5.37 15.42 -3.77
N ALA A 65 6.68 15.26 -3.57
CA ALA A 65 7.23 14.03 -3.01
C ALA A 65 6.71 13.79 -1.59
N VAL A 66 6.75 14.80 -0.75
CA VAL A 66 6.22 14.71 0.63
C VAL A 66 4.74 14.39 0.61
N LEU A 67 3.97 15.06 -0.24
CA LEU A 67 2.53 14.82 -0.35
C LEU A 67 2.26 13.38 -0.81
N TYR A 68 2.97 12.89 -1.81
CA TYR A 68 2.78 11.55 -2.33
C TYR A 68 3.14 10.48 -1.29
N ILE A 69 4.29 10.62 -0.63
CA ILE A 69 4.76 9.65 0.36
C ILE A 69 3.84 9.65 1.58
N ALA A 70 3.60 10.82 2.16
CA ALA A 70 2.77 10.94 3.37
C ALA A 70 1.33 10.54 3.09
N GLY A 71 0.75 11.01 1.98
CA GLY A 71 -0.61 10.66 1.59
C GLY A 71 -0.77 9.17 1.35
N SER A 72 0.18 8.54 0.65
CA SER A 72 0.16 7.10 0.41
C SER A 72 0.23 6.31 1.72
N MET A 73 1.13 6.67 2.61
CA MET A 73 1.27 5.98 3.89
C MET A 73 0.02 6.10 4.74
N ILE A 74 -0.54 7.30 4.85
CA ILE A 74 -1.74 7.53 5.65
C ILE A 74 -2.91 6.73 5.10
N LEU A 75 -3.14 6.81 3.78
CA LEU A 75 -4.25 6.10 3.15
C LEU A 75 -4.08 4.59 3.24
N CYS A 76 -2.88 4.07 3.05
CA CYS A 76 -2.62 2.64 3.15
C CYS A 76 -2.87 2.14 4.57
N ILE A 77 -2.45 2.87 5.59
CA ILE A 77 -2.68 2.49 6.98
C ILE A 77 -4.17 2.51 7.30
N ILE A 78 -4.89 3.54 6.86
CA ILE A 78 -6.34 3.65 7.08
C ILE A 78 -7.06 2.48 6.43
N PHE A 79 -6.75 2.15 5.17
CA PHE A 79 -7.43 1.06 4.47
C PHE A 79 -7.04 -0.31 5.00
N ALA A 80 -5.81 -0.49 5.46
CA ALA A 80 -5.42 -1.73 6.14
C ALA A 80 -6.21 -1.89 7.44
N ALA A 81 -6.38 -0.83 8.22
CA ALA A 81 -7.16 -0.85 9.44
C ALA A 81 -8.63 -1.13 9.16
N LEU A 82 -9.20 -0.54 8.10
CA LEU A 82 -10.58 -0.80 7.70
C LEU A 82 -10.77 -2.27 7.28
N GLY A 83 -9.84 -2.81 6.51
CA GLY A 83 -9.89 -4.21 6.10
C GLY A 83 -9.86 -5.15 7.30
N TRP A 84 -8.95 -4.90 8.22
CA TRP A 84 -8.84 -5.70 9.45
C TRP A 84 -10.12 -5.61 10.28
N LYS A 85 -10.67 -4.40 10.43
CA LYS A 85 -11.89 -4.20 11.20
C LYS A 85 -13.07 -4.94 10.57
N LEU A 86 -13.23 -4.86 9.25
CA LEU A 86 -14.29 -5.57 8.55
C LEU A 86 -14.18 -7.08 8.74
N ALA A 87 -12.97 -7.61 8.75
CA ALA A 87 -12.76 -9.05 8.98
C ALA A 87 -13.11 -9.46 10.40
N THR A 88 -12.88 -8.60 11.39
CA THR A 88 -13.07 -8.95 12.80
C THR A 88 -14.47 -8.69 13.35
N ILE A 89 -15.27 -7.86 12.66
CA ILE A 89 -16.66 -7.62 13.09
C ILE A 89 -17.65 -8.63 12.54
N ARG A 90 -17.20 -9.60 11.76
CA ARG A 90 -18.05 -10.63 11.14
C ARG A 90 -18.42 -11.73 12.10
#